data_99ed95287490542466802f529cd596ed
#
_entry.id   99ed95287490542466802f529cd596ed
#
_cell.length_a   1.000
_cell.length_b   1.000
_cell.length_c   1.000
_cell.angle_alpha   90.00
_cell.angle_beta   90.00
_cell.angle_gamma   90.00
#
_symmetry.space_group_name_H-M   'P 1'
#
loop_
_entity.id
_entity.type
_entity.pdbx_description
1 polymer ?
#
loop_
_entity_poly.entity_id
_entity_poly.type
_entity_poly.pdbx_seq_one_letter_code
_entity_poly.pdbx_strand_id
1 'polypeptide(L)'
;MAKEEAIDLLTISRGLVTAPAGCGKTELIARSIARHKGPKPILVLTHTNAGVAALRGRLNRAAISAKNYRLATIDGWAMRLISAFPKRSGHSPDLLELAQPGADYPAIRNAAAKLLRSGSIADILSSSYNRIVVDEYQDCSTLQHAIVVSAANVLPTVVLGDQLQAIFNFGLDKLASWEAETCKEFPEVGVLKTPWRWINANAEDLGRWLLEVRECLKNDQAIDLKAAPRSVVLHLLDGSDDHKVRREAASVQPPNRNESVIIIGDSKNPKSQQLIASQTPGAITVEAVDFKDLISFARSFDVHAGDAISQIANFGQSLMTNAGADHLLKRIASHGNKTSRTAPTELEQSALNFVSSPSHAAAVDVLVEMNKQAGVRVHRPAILTACIKALRECGSSGEQNLHDAAIRMREQNRMVGRRLGRRTVGSTLLVKGLEAEVAVVLHACELDAPNLYVAMTRGSKLLVLCSKNVVLNPK
;
A
#
# COMPACT_ATOMS: atom_id res chain seq x y z
N MET A 1 -20.01 -28.38 -16.10
CA MET A 1 -19.73 -27.13 -15.34
C MET A 1 -21.01 -26.32 -15.30
N ALA A 2 -21.67 -26.19 -14.15
CA ALA A 2 -22.81 -25.30 -14.01
C ALA A 2 -22.37 -23.89 -14.37
N LYS A 3 -23.12 -23.22 -15.26
CA LYS A 3 -22.93 -21.81 -15.54
C LYS A 3 -23.13 -21.06 -14.21
N GLU A 4 -22.04 -20.52 -13.65
CA GLU A 4 -22.14 -19.54 -12.57
C GLU A 4 -23.10 -18.43 -13.08
N GLU A 5 -24.23 -18.22 -12.42
CA GLU A 5 -25.13 -17.13 -12.79
C GLU A 5 -24.34 -15.83 -12.72
N ALA A 6 -24.16 -15.22 -13.87
CA ALA A 6 -23.28 -14.05 -13.98
C ALA A 6 -23.91 -12.90 -13.21
N ILE A 7 -23.36 -12.57 -12.04
CA ILE A 7 -23.79 -11.39 -11.25
C ILE A 7 -23.76 -10.16 -12.15
N ASP A 8 -24.91 -9.48 -12.25
CA ASP A 8 -25.04 -8.24 -12.99
C ASP A 8 -25.23 -7.07 -12.02
N LEU A 9 -24.17 -6.25 -11.82
CA LEU A 9 -24.25 -5.10 -10.91
C LEU A 9 -25.29 -4.07 -11.35
N LEU A 10 -25.73 -4.08 -12.62
CA LEU A 10 -26.69 -3.11 -13.14
C LEU A 10 -28.14 -3.44 -12.72
N THR A 11 -28.44 -4.67 -12.31
CA THR A 11 -29.78 -5.08 -11.89
C THR A 11 -29.98 -4.99 -10.37
N ILE A 12 -28.89 -4.88 -9.60
CA ILE A 12 -28.96 -4.83 -8.13
C ILE A 12 -29.39 -3.44 -7.69
N SER A 13 -30.52 -3.33 -7.00
CA SER A 13 -31.00 -2.07 -6.42
C SER A 13 -30.24 -1.70 -5.13
N ARG A 14 -30.02 -2.68 -4.23
CA ARG A 14 -29.26 -2.54 -3.00
C ARG A 14 -28.70 -3.90 -2.60
N GLY A 15 -27.38 -4.03 -2.44
CA GLY A 15 -26.81 -5.31 -2.05
C GLY A 15 -25.29 -5.32 -1.97
N LEU A 16 -24.78 -6.41 -1.41
CA LEU A 16 -23.38 -6.74 -1.25
C LEU A 16 -23.01 -7.90 -2.19
N VAL A 17 -21.92 -7.74 -2.91
CA VAL A 17 -21.25 -8.84 -3.60
C VAL A 17 -19.97 -9.19 -2.85
N THR A 18 -19.93 -10.38 -2.24
CA THR A 18 -18.70 -10.88 -1.61
C THR A 18 -17.72 -11.28 -2.70
N ALA A 19 -16.54 -10.68 -2.65
CA ALA A 19 -15.52 -10.82 -3.68
C ALA A 19 -14.17 -11.23 -3.07
N PRO A 20 -13.91 -12.54 -2.89
CA PRO A 20 -12.62 -13.04 -2.43
C PRO A 20 -11.47 -12.54 -3.29
N ALA A 21 -10.26 -12.52 -2.70
CA ALA A 21 -9.05 -12.11 -3.42
C ALA A 21 -8.91 -12.88 -4.75
N GLY A 22 -8.56 -12.18 -5.83
CA GLY A 22 -8.31 -12.81 -7.13
C GLY A 22 -9.54 -13.34 -7.88
N CYS A 23 -10.75 -13.18 -7.36
CA CYS A 23 -11.99 -13.68 -7.99
C CYS A 23 -12.63 -12.72 -9.01
N GLY A 24 -11.90 -11.72 -9.49
CA GLY A 24 -12.35 -10.90 -10.61
C GLY A 24 -13.24 -9.71 -10.25
N LYS A 25 -13.23 -9.19 -9.02
CA LYS A 25 -13.97 -8.02 -8.57
C LYS A 25 -13.84 -6.82 -9.52
N THR A 26 -12.63 -6.40 -9.81
CA THR A 26 -12.35 -5.25 -10.69
C THR A 26 -12.82 -5.48 -12.13
N GLU A 27 -12.75 -6.73 -12.61
CA GLU A 27 -13.27 -7.11 -13.93
C GLU A 27 -14.79 -7.04 -13.98
N LEU A 28 -15.49 -7.50 -12.92
CA LEU A 28 -16.93 -7.41 -12.79
C LEU A 28 -17.39 -5.94 -12.85
N ILE A 29 -16.71 -5.05 -12.12
CA ILE A 29 -16.98 -3.59 -12.15
C ILE A 29 -16.78 -3.06 -13.58
N ALA A 30 -15.65 -3.37 -14.22
CA ALA A 30 -15.33 -2.89 -15.58
C ALA A 30 -16.35 -3.38 -16.60
N ARG A 31 -16.71 -4.68 -16.59
CA ARG A 31 -17.76 -5.23 -17.47
C ARG A 31 -19.11 -4.56 -17.26
N SER A 32 -19.50 -4.31 -16.04
CA SER A 32 -20.78 -3.65 -15.75
C SER A 32 -20.81 -2.23 -16.30
N ILE A 33 -19.71 -1.45 -16.14
CA ILE A 33 -19.61 -0.10 -16.69
C ILE A 33 -19.61 -0.13 -18.24
N ALA A 34 -18.93 -1.11 -18.85
CA ALA A 34 -18.93 -1.26 -20.31
C ALA A 34 -20.32 -1.54 -20.89
N ARG A 35 -21.15 -2.29 -20.18
CA ARG A 35 -22.53 -2.63 -20.56
C ARG A 35 -23.52 -1.49 -20.29
N HIS A 36 -23.12 -0.52 -19.48
CA HIS A 36 -24.00 0.61 -19.14
C HIS A 36 -24.21 1.53 -20.35
N LYS A 37 -25.48 1.72 -20.73
CA LYS A 37 -25.90 2.56 -21.88
C LYS A 37 -26.77 3.73 -21.46
N GLY A 38 -26.99 3.93 -20.16
CA GLY A 38 -27.81 5.03 -19.67
C GLY A 38 -27.12 6.39 -19.84
N PRO A 39 -27.91 7.48 -19.86
CA PRO A 39 -27.38 8.83 -20.07
C PRO A 39 -26.57 9.37 -18.87
N LYS A 40 -26.79 8.84 -17.67
CA LYS A 40 -26.14 9.25 -16.44
C LYS A 40 -24.99 8.30 -16.09
N PRO A 41 -23.82 8.81 -15.70
CA PRO A 41 -22.70 7.96 -15.33
C PRO A 41 -22.96 7.12 -14.07
N ILE A 42 -22.25 6.00 -13.95
CA ILE A 42 -22.15 5.25 -12.69
C ILE A 42 -21.13 5.94 -11.80
N LEU A 43 -21.49 6.21 -10.54
CA LEU A 43 -20.53 6.67 -9.53
C LEU A 43 -19.81 5.45 -8.94
N VAL A 44 -18.49 5.37 -9.16
CA VAL A 44 -17.63 4.30 -8.63
C VAL A 44 -16.77 4.88 -7.51
N LEU A 45 -16.98 4.38 -6.31
CA LEU A 45 -16.25 4.80 -5.12
C LEU A 45 -15.30 3.71 -4.64
N THR A 46 -14.17 4.11 -4.08
CA THR A 46 -13.21 3.21 -3.41
C THR A 46 -12.60 3.90 -2.21
N HIS A 47 -11.87 3.14 -1.38
CA HIS A 47 -11.29 3.68 -0.15
C HIS A 47 -10.04 4.55 -0.40
N THR A 48 -9.20 4.23 -1.41
CA THR A 48 -7.88 4.83 -1.59
C THR A 48 -7.66 5.41 -2.99
N ASN A 49 -6.74 6.40 -3.09
CA ASN A 49 -6.28 6.93 -4.38
C ASN A 49 -5.60 5.84 -5.23
N ALA A 50 -4.91 4.87 -4.61
CA ALA A 50 -4.34 3.73 -5.32
C ALA A 50 -5.43 2.87 -5.97
N GLY A 51 -6.55 2.63 -5.28
CA GLY A 51 -7.74 1.96 -5.82
C GLY A 51 -8.33 2.72 -7.01
N VAL A 52 -8.46 4.04 -6.89
CA VAL A 52 -8.88 4.91 -8.02
C VAL A 52 -7.95 4.76 -9.21
N ALA A 53 -6.64 4.78 -9.00
CA ALA A 53 -5.65 4.66 -10.08
C ALA A 53 -5.70 3.28 -10.74
N ALA A 54 -5.82 2.20 -9.96
CA ALA A 54 -5.93 0.82 -10.45
C ALA A 54 -7.19 0.61 -11.30
N LEU A 55 -8.36 1.05 -10.79
CA LEU A 55 -9.62 1.00 -11.53
C LEU A 55 -9.55 1.82 -12.82
N ARG A 56 -9.02 3.05 -12.77
CA ARG A 56 -8.85 3.90 -13.96
C ARG A 56 -7.97 3.23 -15.00
N GLY A 57 -6.83 2.67 -14.59
CA GLY A 57 -5.94 1.93 -15.49
C GLY A 57 -6.64 0.74 -16.16
N ARG A 58 -7.51 0.02 -15.42
CA ARG A 58 -8.29 -1.09 -15.97
C ARG A 58 -9.34 -0.62 -16.96
N LEU A 59 -10.11 0.41 -16.60
CA LEU A 59 -11.15 0.98 -17.46
C LEU A 59 -10.55 1.53 -18.77
N ASN A 60 -9.38 2.17 -18.68
CA ASN A 60 -8.66 2.67 -19.85
C ASN A 60 -8.19 1.53 -20.76
N ARG A 61 -7.60 0.45 -20.19
CA ARG A 61 -7.20 -0.74 -20.99
C ARG A 61 -8.39 -1.41 -21.66
N ALA A 62 -9.56 -1.39 -21.02
CA ALA A 62 -10.81 -1.90 -21.61
C ALA A 62 -11.49 -0.90 -22.57
N ALA A 63 -10.86 0.24 -22.88
CA ALA A 63 -11.38 1.30 -23.75
C ALA A 63 -12.79 1.80 -23.35
N ILE A 64 -13.11 1.80 -22.05
CA ILE A 64 -14.41 2.23 -21.54
C ILE A 64 -14.48 3.76 -21.51
N SER A 65 -15.52 4.32 -22.12
CA SER A 65 -15.71 5.77 -22.17
C SER A 65 -15.81 6.40 -20.80
N ALA A 66 -15.06 7.48 -20.53
CA ALA A 66 -15.13 8.27 -19.31
C ALA A 66 -16.52 8.94 -19.10
N LYS A 67 -17.38 8.96 -20.11
CA LYS A 67 -18.78 9.42 -19.96
C LYS A 67 -19.61 8.46 -19.12
N ASN A 68 -19.30 7.16 -19.13
CA ASN A 68 -20.06 6.12 -18.47
C ASN A 68 -19.85 6.06 -16.96
N TYR A 69 -18.80 6.68 -16.42
CA TYR A 69 -18.48 6.60 -15.00
C TYR A 69 -17.90 7.89 -14.40
N ARG A 70 -18.00 8.00 -13.09
CA ARG A 70 -17.25 8.95 -12.28
C ARG A 70 -16.53 8.17 -11.18
N LEU A 71 -15.22 8.33 -11.09
CA LEU A 71 -14.36 7.57 -10.18
C LEU A 71 -13.78 8.49 -9.12
N ALA A 72 -13.94 8.12 -7.85
CA ALA A 72 -13.45 8.89 -6.72
C ALA A 72 -13.15 8.00 -5.51
N THR A 73 -12.40 8.53 -4.54
CA THR A 73 -12.44 8.01 -3.17
C THR A 73 -13.71 8.47 -2.47
N ILE A 74 -14.16 7.72 -1.47
CA ILE A 74 -15.34 8.12 -0.65
C ILE A 74 -15.10 9.51 -0.04
N ASP A 75 -13.90 9.74 0.53
CA ASP A 75 -13.55 11.04 1.12
C ASP A 75 -13.47 12.15 0.08
N GLY A 76 -12.86 11.90 -1.08
CA GLY A 76 -12.80 12.87 -2.16
C GLY A 76 -14.17 13.22 -2.74
N TRP A 77 -15.12 12.27 -2.73
CA TRP A 77 -16.51 12.54 -3.09
C TRP A 77 -17.22 13.33 -1.99
N ALA A 78 -17.02 12.98 -0.71
CA ALA A 78 -17.56 13.72 0.43
C ALA A 78 -17.12 15.19 0.43
N MET A 79 -15.81 15.45 0.22
CA MET A 79 -15.28 16.81 0.10
C MET A 79 -15.96 17.59 -1.03
N ARG A 80 -16.13 16.98 -2.20
CA ARG A 80 -16.84 17.62 -3.33
C ARG A 80 -18.29 17.94 -3.02
N LEU A 81 -18.99 17.05 -2.32
CA LEU A 81 -20.38 17.29 -1.93
C LEU A 81 -20.51 18.49 -1.01
N ILE A 82 -19.75 18.53 0.09
CA ILE A 82 -19.83 19.64 1.04
C ILE A 82 -19.34 20.96 0.44
N SER A 83 -18.30 20.93 -0.40
CA SER A 83 -17.82 22.10 -1.14
C SER A 83 -18.86 22.65 -2.11
N ALA A 84 -19.62 21.77 -2.81
CA ALA A 84 -20.69 22.19 -3.73
C ALA A 84 -21.92 22.74 -2.99
N PHE A 85 -22.18 22.31 -1.75
CA PHE A 85 -23.35 22.70 -0.96
C PHE A 85 -22.98 23.23 0.44
N PRO A 86 -22.14 24.28 0.55
CA PRO A 86 -21.57 24.72 1.84
C PRO A 86 -22.65 25.16 2.85
N LYS A 87 -23.68 25.85 2.40
CA LYS A 87 -24.78 26.27 3.27
C LYS A 87 -25.64 25.10 3.78
N ARG A 88 -25.84 24.07 2.93
CA ARG A 88 -26.67 22.88 3.29
C ARG A 88 -25.91 21.88 4.16
N SER A 89 -24.62 21.77 3.97
CA SER A 89 -23.75 20.91 4.78
C SER A 89 -23.38 21.52 6.13
N GLY A 90 -23.40 22.86 6.24
CA GLY A 90 -23.14 23.57 7.49
C GLY A 90 -21.72 23.40 8.03
N HIS A 91 -20.75 23.08 7.18
CA HIS A 91 -19.34 22.96 7.57
C HIS A 91 -18.64 24.31 7.57
N SER A 92 -17.57 24.45 8.37
CA SER A 92 -16.66 25.60 8.29
C SER A 92 -15.87 25.54 6.98
N PRO A 93 -15.70 26.67 6.25
CA PRO A 93 -14.89 26.72 5.02
C PRO A 93 -13.46 26.19 5.22
N ASP A 94 -12.81 26.48 6.35
CA ASP A 94 -11.45 26.07 6.68
C ASP A 94 -11.27 24.56 6.78
N LEU A 95 -12.37 23.82 6.96
CA LEU A 95 -12.35 22.36 7.05
C LEU A 95 -11.76 21.70 5.79
N LEU A 96 -11.92 22.31 4.63
CA LEU A 96 -11.43 21.79 3.35
C LEU A 96 -9.94 22.08 3.12
N GLU A 97 -9.30 22.92 3.92
CA GLU A 97 -7.87 23.16 3.88
C GLU A 97 -7.05 22.01 4.44
N LEU A 98 -7.69 21.10 5.19
CA LEU A 98 -7.06 19.91 5.79
C LEU A 98 -5.84 20.25 6.66
N ALA A 99 -5.92 21.37 7.41
CA ALA A 99 -4.85 21.79 8.29
C ALA A 99 -4.54 20.77 9.40
N GLN A 100 -5.58 20.06 9.86
CA GLN A 100 -5.49 18.98 10.85
C GLN A 100 -6.18 17.70 10.33
N PRO A 101 -5.54 16.93 9.43
CA PRO A 101 -6.18 15.81 8.73
C PRO A 101 -6.86 14.78 9.66
N GLY A 102 -6.29 14.55 10.87
CA GLY A 102 -6.85 13.63 11.86
C GLY A 102 -8.22 14.04 12.40
N ALA A 103 -8.49 15.35 12.50
CA ALA A 103 -9.77 15.92 12.93
C ALA A 103 -10.66 16.27 11.71
N ASP A 104 -10.06 16.78 10.64
CA ASP A 104 -10.77 17.33 9.50
C ASP A 104 -11.48 16.23 8.69
N TYR A 105 -10.85 15.07 8.42
CA TYR A 105 -11.49 13.98 7.70
C TYR A 105 -12.75 13.45 8.40
N PRO A 106 -12.76 13.16 9.71
CA PRO A 106 -13.98 12.79 10.42
C PRO A 106 -15.08 13.88 10.33
N ALA A 107 -14.72 15.15 10.45
CA ALA A 107 -15.67 16.26 10.33
C ALA A 107 -16.26 16.37 8.92
N ILE A 108 -15.45 16.25 7.87
CA ILE A 108 -15.88 16.19 6.46
C ILE A 108 -16.86 15.05 6.24
N ARG A 109 -16.53 13.84 6.73
CA ARG A 109 -17.41 12.66 6.61
C ARG A 109 -18.75 12.87 7.31
N ASN A 110 -18.72 13.43 8.51
CA ASN A 110 -19.95 13.76 9.24
C ASN A 110 -20.81 14.80 8.51
N ALA A 111 -20.23 15.88 8.00
CA ALA A 111 -20.93 16.91 7.24
C ALA A 111 -21.56 16.32 5.97
N ALA A 112 -20.84 15.49 5.22
CA ALA A 112 -21.34 14.83 4.03
C ALA A 112 -22.47 13.83 4.35
N ALA A 113 -22.34 13.03 5.40
CA ALA A 113 -23.40 12.10 5.83
C ALA A 113 -24.66 12.85 6.28
N LYS A 114 -24.54 13.96 7.00
CA LYS A 114 -25.67 14.83 7.38
C LYS A 114 -26.35 15.43 6.14
N LEU A 115 -25.57 15.97 5.20
CA LEU A 115 -26.08 16.53 3.95
C LEU A 115 -26.89 15.50 3.14
N LEU A 116 -26.35 14.28 2.99
CA LEU A 116 -27.04 13.20 2.28
C LEU A 116 -28.30 12.76 3.01
N ARG A 117 -28.24 12.60 4.33
CA ARG A 117 -29.36 12.17 5.17
C ARG A 117 -30.51 13.19 5.19
N SER A 118 -30.23 14.47 5.04
CA SER A 118 -31.26 15.52 5.00
C SER A 118 -32.18 15.43 3.78
N GLY A 119 -31.80 14.66 2.75
CA GLY A 119 -32.54 14.57 1.48
C GLY A 119 -32.46 15.82 0.61
N SER A 120 -31.85 16.91 1.09
CA SER A 120 -31.90 18.24 0.43
C SER A 120 -31.19 18.27 -0.93
N ILE A 121 -30.41 17.24 -1.29
CA ILE A 121 -29.72 17.08 -2.57
C ILE A 121 -30.14 15.81 -3.32
N ALA A 122 -31.23 15.16 -2.93
CA ALA A 122 -31.69 13.88 -3.51
C ALA A 122 -31.92 13.99 -5.02
N ASP A 123 -32.66 15.04 -5.47
CA ASP A 123 -32.93 15.29 -6.88
C ASP A 123 -31.65 15.55 -7.70
N ILE A 124 -30.69 16.22 -7.08
CA ILE A 124 -29.38 16.50 -7.72
C ILE A 124 -28.62 15.20 -7.88
N LEU A 125 -28.57 14.34 -6.87
CA LEU A 125 -27.90 13.04 -6.94
C LEU A 125 -28.54 12.15 -7.99
N SER A 126 -29.86 12.01 -7.99
CA SER A 126 -30.60 11.18 -8.95
C SER A 126 -30.50 11.73 -10.38
N SER A 127 -30.33 13.04 -10.54
CA SER A 127 -30.07 13.64 -11.85
C SER A 127 -28.63 13.48 -12.32
N SER A 128 -27.66 13.37 -11.39
CA SER A 128 -26.22 13.31 -11.68
C SER A 128 -25.70 11.90 -11.96
N TYR A 129 -26.28 10.87 -11.30
CA TYR A 129 -25.77 9.51 -11.35
C TYR A 129 -26.88 8.49 -11.63
N ASN A 130 -26.49 7.39 -12.30
CA ASN A 130 -27.38 6.26 -12.50
C ASN A 130 -27.47 5.37 -11.26
N ARG A 131 -26.32 5.07 -10.67
CA ARG A 131 -26.15 4.22 -9.48
C ARG A 131 -24.79 4.45 -8.83
N ILE A 132 -24.60 3.82 -7.67
CA ILE A 132 -23.33 3.77 -6.96
C ILE A 132 -22.79 2.33 -6.98
N VAL A 133 -21.50 2.20 -7.26
CA VAL A 133 -20.70 0.97 -7.06
C VAL A 133 -19.58 1.30 -6.10
N VAL A 134 -19.45 0.59 -5.00
CA VAL A 134 -18.36 0.82 -4.03
C VAL A 134 -17.43 -0.38 -3.99
N ASP A 135 -16.16 -0.16 -4.30
CA ASP A 135 -15.11 -1.17 -4.24
C ASP A 135 -14.34 -1.13 -2.91
N GLU A 136 -13.79 -2.26 -2.46
CA GLU A 136 -13.06 -2.43 -1.21
C GLU A 136 -13.88 -1.99 0.02
N TYR A 137 -15.14 -2.38 0.08
CA TYR A 137 -16.07 -1.90 1.10
C TYR A 137 -15.70 -2.32 2.52
N GLN A 138 -14.99 -3.43 2.70
CA GLN A 138 -14.48 -3.89 3.99
C GLN A 138 -13.52 -2.91 4.68
N ASP A 139 -12.98 -1.95 3.94
CA ASP A 139 -12.07 -0.93 4.47
C ASP A 139 -12.79 0.38 4.86
N CYS A 140 -14.12 0.43 4.70
CA CYS A 140 -14.89 1.61 5.06
C CYS A 140 -14.97 1.79 6.57
N SER A 141 -14.65 3.00 7.03
CA SER A 141 -14.95 3.38 8.41
C SER A 141 -16.45 3.55 8.64
N THR A 142 -16.89 3.56 9.91
CA THR A 142 -18.28 3.84 10.28
C THR A 142 -18.83 5.13 9.66
N LEU A 143 -18.01 6.16 9.57
CA LEU A 143 -18.43 7.44 8.95
C LEU A 143 -18.52 7.34 7.43
N GLN A 144 -17.62 6.62 6.77
CA GLN A 144 -17.69 6.35 5.33
C GLN A 144 -18.88 5.46 5.00
N HIS A 145 -19.13 4.43 5.81
CA HIS A 145 -20.33 3.60 5.73
C HIS A 145 -21.61 4.46 5.81
N ALA A 146 -21.70 5.39 6.78
CA ALA A 146 -22.84 6.28 6.92
C ALA A 146 -23.07 7.18 5.67
N ILE A 147 -22.00 7.61 4.98
CA ILE A 147 -22.11 8.33 3.70
C ILE A 147 -22.74 7.44 2.64
N VAL A 148 -22.23 6.22 2.45
CA VAL A 148 -22.68 5.29 1.42
C VAL A 148 -24.14 4.86 1.68
N VAL A 149 -24.49 4.52 2.93
CA VAL A 149 -25.87 4.17 3.32
C VAL A 149 -26.83 5.32 3.05
N SER A 150 -26.44 6.55 3.41
CA SER A 150 -27.30 7.72 3.16
C SER A 150 -27.51 7.98 1.67
N ALA A 151 -26.49 7.77 0.84
CA ALA A 151 -26.59 7.89 -0.61
C ALA A 151 -27.41 6.75 -1.23
N ALA A 152 -27.36 5.54 -0.66
CA ALA A 152 -28.12 4.36 -1.08
C ALA A 152 -29.63 4.50 -0.87
N ASN A 153 -30.09 5.46 -0.08
CA ASN A 153 -31.51 5.79 0.04
C ASN A 153 -32.04 6.56 -1.18
N VAL A 154 -31.15 7.06 -2.03
CA VAL A 154 -31.50 7.86 -3.22
C VAL A 154 -31.13 7.13 -4.51
N LEU A 155 -30.00 6.41 -4.53
CA LEU A 155 -29.46 5.76 -5.73
C LEU A 155 -29.36 4.25 -5.53
N PRO A 156 -29.66 3.43 -6.55
CA PRO A 156 -29.31 2.02 -6.53
C PRO A 156 -27.84 1.86 -6.21
N THR A 157 -27.51 1.04 -5.20
CA THR A 157 -26.15 0.92 -4.67
C THR A 157 -25.75 -0.53 -4.49
N VAL A 158 -24.60 -0.89 -5.05
CA VAL A 158 -23.96 -2.18 -4.82
C VAL A 158 -22.57 -1.98 -4.25
N VAL A 159 -22.28 -2.70 -3.18
CA VAL A 159 -20.97 -2.68 -2.52
C VAL A 159 -20.25 -4.02 -2.78
N LEU A 160 -18.95 -3.97 -3.00
CA LEU A 160 -18.12 -5.14 -3.23
C LEU A 160 -16.98 -5.17 -2.19
N GLY A 161 -16.78 -6.31 -1.57
CA GLY A 161 -15.74 -6.46 -0.57
C GLY A 161 -15.55 -7.90 -0.10
N ASP A 162 -14.60 -8.09 0.80
CA ASP A 162 -14.32 -9.36 1.46
C ASP A 162 -13.90 -9.09 2.91
N GLN A 163 -14.67 -9.58 3.87
CA GLN A 163 -14.42 -9.41 5.31
C GLN A 163 -12.98 -9.79 5.71
N LEU A 164 -12.47 -10.90 5.17
CA LEU A 164 -11.10 -11.36 5.47
C LEU A 164 -9.99 -10.49 4.84
N GLN A 165 -10.35 -9.47 4.08
CA GLN A 165 -9.39 -8.46 3.60
C GLN A 165 -9.43 -7.15 4.41
N ALA A 166 -10.21 -7.08 5.50
CA ALA A 166 -10.32 -5.93 6.38
C ALA A 166 -9.12 -5.86 7.36
N ILE A 167 -8.00 -5.28 6.93
CA ILE A 167 -6.77 -5.16 7.75
C ILE A 167 -6.42 -3.73 8.16
N PHE A 168 -7.26 -2.73 7.84
CA PHE A 168 -7.05 -1.32 8.21
C PHE A 168 -7.64 -0.95 9.58
N ASN A 169 -7.83 -1.91 10.47
CA ASN A 169 -8.45 -1.69 11.79
C ASN A 169 -7.49 -1.01 12.79
N PHE A 170 -7.03 0.20 12.45
CA PHE A 170 -6.18 1.00 13.33
C PHE A 170 -6.51 2.49 13.19
N GLY A 171 -6.33 3.24 14.28
CA GLY A 171 -6.63 4.67 14.35
C GLY A 171 -7.92 4.98 15.10
N LEU A 172 -8.35 6.24 15.06
CA LEU A 172 -9.53 6.74 15.76
C LEU A 172 -10.85 6.41 15.04
N ASP A 173 -10.80 6.13 13.75
CA ASP A 173 -11.97 5.89 12.90
C ASP A 173 -12.14 4.38 12.68
N LYS A 174 -12.99 3.76 13.47
CA LYS A 174 -13.25 2.32 13.44
C LYS A 174 -13.85 1.89 12.12
N LEU A 175 -13.49 0.70 11.63
CA LEU A 175 -14.15 0.08 10.49
C LEU A 175 -15.61 -0.23 10.84
N ALA A 176 -16.47 -0.12 9.83
CA ALA A 176 -17.86 -0.58 9.95
C ALA A 176 -17.88 -2.11 10.19
N SER A 177 -18.68 -2.55 11.13
CA SER A 177 -18.86 -3.98 11.39
C SER A 177 -19.44 -4.67 10.16
N TRP A 178 -18.75 -5.73 9.70
CA TRP A 178 -19.19 -6.43 8.50
C TRP A 178 -20.58 -7.03 8.67
N GLU A 179 -20.82 -7.74 9.75
CA GLU A 179 -22.09 -8.42 10.01
C GLU A 179 -23.18 -7.48 10.55
N ALA A 180 -22.83 -6.69 11.58
CA ALA A 180 -23.81 -5.89 12.29
C ALA A 180 -24.24 -4.62 11.53
N GLU A 181 -23.38 -4.08 10.66
CA GLU A 181 -23.65 -2.85 9.92
C GLU A 181 -23.68 -3.10 8.40
N THR A 182 -22.63 -3.66 7.80
CA THR A 182 -22.54 -3.81 6.34
C THR A 182 -23.59 -4.77 5.79
N CYS A 183 -23.67 -6.01 6.29
CA CYS A 183 -24.65 -7.01 5.82
C CYS A 183 -26.09 -6.65 6.15
N LYS A 184 -26.31 -5.88 7.21
CA LYS A 184 -27.64 -5.37 7.57
C LYS A 184 -28.16 -4.34 6.56
N GLU A 185 -27.29 -3.43 6.12
CA GLU A 185 -27.64 -2.37 5.18
C GLU A 185 -27.59 -2.82 3.71
N PHE A 186 -26.70 -3.74 3.40
CA PHE A 186 -26.50 -4.32 2.07
C PHE A 186 -26.55 -5.84 2.15
N PRO A 187 -27.74 -6.46 1.97
CA PRO A 187 -27.88 -7.91 1.95
C PRO A 187 -26.96 -8.55 0.89
N GLU A 188 -26.34 -9.70 1.21
CA GLU A 188 -25.51 -10.42 0.26
C GLU A 188 -26.36 -10.95 -0.90
N VAL A 189 -26.07 -10.51 -2.11
CA VAL A 189 -26.76 -10.89 -3.35
C VAL A 189 -25.95 -11.83 -4.23
N GLY A 190 -24.70 -12.09 -3.86
CA GLY A 190 -23.87 -13.04 -4.56
C GLY A 190 -22.44 -13.08 -4.06
N VAL A 191 -21.74 -14.17 -4.39
CA VAL A 191 -20.34 -14.43 -4.04
C VAL A 191 -19.58 -14.80 -5.30
N LEU A 192 -18.43 -14.16 -5.54
CA LEU A 192 -17.53 -14.57 -6.61
C LEU A 192 -16.73 -15.81 -6.17
N LYS A 193 -16.75 -16.88 -6.97
CA LYS A 193 -16.16 -18.18 -6.60
C LYS A 193 -15.02 -18.61 -7.50
N THR A 194 -14.85 -17.97 -8.67
CA THR A 194 -13.86 -18.37 -9.66
C THR A 194 -12.51 -17.69 -9.41
N PRO A 195 -11.43 -18.41 -9.10
CA PRO A 195 -10.13 -17.83 -8.74
C PRO A 195 -9.34 -17.40 -9.98
N TRP A 196 -9.83 -16.40 -10.70
CA TRP A 196 -9.31 -15.95 -12.00
C TRP A 196 -7.83 -15.60 -12.00
N ARG A 197 -7.32 -15.03 -10.92
CA ARG A 197 -5.90 -14.69 -10.79
C ARG A 197 -5.02 -15.91 -11.01
N TRP A 198 -5.35 -17.00 -10.37
CA TRP A 198 -4.58 -18.25 -10.40
C TRP A 198 -4.85 -19.07 -11.66
N ILE A 199 -6.08 -19.09 -12.15
CA ILE A 199 -6.41 -19.69 -13.46
C ILE A 199 -5.58 -19.02 -14.57
N ASN A 200 -5.54 -17.69 -14.63
CA ASN A 200 -4.75 -16.95 -15.61
C ASN A 200 -3.23 -17.13 -15.44
N ALA A 201 -2.78 -17.54 -14.26
CA ALA A 201 -1.38 -17.83 -13.95
C ALA A 201 -1.01 -19.33 -14.10
N ASN A 202 -1.93 -20.19 -14.56
CA ASN A 202 -1.80 -21.64 -14.65
C ASN A 202 -1.49 -22.31 -13.29
N ALA A 203 -2.08 -21.79 -12.21
CA ALA A 203 -1.95 -22.27 -10.83
C ALA A 203 -3.33 -22.40 -10.16
N GLU A 204 -4.30 -22.98 -10.87
CA GLU A 204 -5.69 -23.08 -10.43
C GLU A 204 -5.84 -23.87 -9.12
N ASP A 205 -5.02 -24.88 -8.90
CA ASP A 205 -4.94 -25.67 -7.66
C ASP A 205 -4.64 -24.76 -6.44
N LEU A 206 -3.69 -23.83 -6.55
CA LEU A 206 -3.40 -22.84 -5.53
C LEU A 206 -4.61 -21.95 -5.26
N GLY A 207 -5.26 -21.49 -6.33
CA GLY A 207 -6.43 -20.61 -6.18
C GLY A 207 -7.61 -21.31 -5.49
N ARG A 208 -7.89 -22.56 -5.83
CA ARG A 208 -8.95 -23.37 -5.19
C ARG A 208 -8.63 -23.63 -3.71
N TRP A 209 -7.42 -24.03 -3.41
CA TRP A 209 -6.98 -24.24 -2.03
C TRP A 209 -7.05 -22.94 -1.20
N LEU A 210 -6.69 -21.79 -1.75
CA LEU A 210 -6.82 -20.51 -1.05
C LEU A 210 -8.28 -20.09 -0.79
N LEU A 211 -9.22 -20.52 -1.63
CA LEU A 211 -10.65 -20.36 -1.34
C LEU A 211 -11.12 -21.29 -0.21
N GLU A 212 -10.60 -22.51 -0.14
CA GLU A 212 -10.86 -23.43 0.99
C GLU A 212 -10.27 -22.88 2.29
N VAL A 213 -9.01 -22.41 2.25
CA VAL A 213 -8.36 -21.69 3.38
C VAL A 213 -9.21 -20.52 3.85
N ARG A 214 -9.78 -19.75 2.91
CA ARG A 214 -10.68 -18.65 3.26
C ARG A 214 -11.88 -19.11 4.07
N GLU A 215 -12.50 -20.22 3.69
CA GLU A 215 -13.64 -20.76 4.45
C GLU A 215 -13.21 -21.29 5.83
N CYS A 216 -12.03 -21.93 5.93
CA CYS A 216 -11.46 -22.30 7.24
C CYS A 216 -11.28 -21.08 8.14
N LEU A 217 -10.64 -20.01 7.62
CA LEU A 217 -10.39 -18.78 8.36
C LEU A 217 -11.68 -18.07 8.80
N LYS A 218 -12.70 -18.08 7.94
CA LYS A 218 -14.02 -17.49 8.25
C LYS A 218 -14.73 -18.23 9.37
N ASN A 219 -14.48 -19.52 9.53
CA ASN A 219 -15.10 -20.39 10.52
C ASN A 219 -14.17 -20.69 11.71
N ASP A 220 -13.10 -19.92 11.91
CA ASP A 220 -12.09 -20.13 12.96
C ASP A 220 -11.49 -21.55 12.99
N GLN A 221 -11.39 -22.18 11.81
CA GLN A 221 -10.84 -23.52 11.65
C GLN A 221 -9.34 -23.50 11.36
N ALA A 222 -8.65 -24.53 11.82
CA ALA A 222 -7.23 -24.73 11.55
C ALA A 222 -6.95 -25.02 10.08
N ILE A 223 -5.78 -24.60 9.61
CA ILE A 223 -5.29 -24.86 8.24
C ILE A 223 -4.17 -25.89 8.33
N ASP A 224 -4.37 -27.08 7.78
CA ASP A 224 -3.30 -28.08 7.66
C ASP A 224 -2.50 -27.84 6.37
N LEU A 225 -1.27 -27.38 6.54
CA LEU A 225 -0.36 -27.09 5.42
C LEU A 225 0.15 -28.37 4.72
N LYS A 226 -0.04 -29.58 5.29
CA LYS A 226 0.28 -30.85 4.60
C LYS A 226 -0.67 -31.13 3.44
N ALA A 227 -1.90 -30.63 3.53
CA ALA A 227 -2.90 -30.75 2.47
C ALA A 227 -2.74 -29.71 1.35
N ALA A 228 -1.79 -28.78 1.48
CA ALA A 228 -1.58 -27.71 0.50
C ALA A 228 -1.04 -28.28 -0.84
N PRO A 229 -1.35 -27.64 -1.99
CA PRO A 229 -0.84 -28.04 -3.28
C PRO A 229 0.68 -27.84 -3.39
N ARG A 230 1.31 -28.43 -4.42
CA ARG A 230 2.76 -28.32 -4.65
C ARG A 230 3.26 -26.88 -4.87
N SER A 231 2.37 -25.99 -5.23
CA SER A 231 2.62 -24.54 -5.35
C SER A 231 2.72 -23.82 -3.99
N VAL A 232 2.56 -24.55 -2.87
CA VAL A 232 2.80 -24.05 -1.51
C VAL A 232 4.03 -24.75 -0.94
N VAL A 233 5.05 -23.96 -0.59
CA VAL A 233 6.31 -24.45 0.01
C VAL A 233 6.35 -24.02 1.47
N LEU A 234 6.53 -24.98 2.37
CA LEU A 234 6.65 -24.72 3.81
C LEU A 234 8.11 -24.86 4.25
N HIS A 235 8.61 -23.81 4.89
CA HIS A 235 9.85 -23.80 5.65
C HIS A 235 9.52 -23.84 7.15
N LEU A 236 9.88 -24.93 7.82
CA LEU A 236 9.68 -25.06 9.26
C LEU A 236 10.76 -24.28 10.01
N LEU A 237 10.32 -23.56 11.03
CA LEU A 237 11.15 -22.79 11.96
C LEU A 237 11.26 -23.59 13.25
N ASP A 238 12.46 -23.98 13.66
CA ASP A 238 12.74 -24.78 14.88
C ASP A 238 13.34 -23.98 16.03
N GLY A 239 13.58 -22.66 15.80
CA GLY A 239 14.16 -21.75 16.78
C GLY A 239 15.69 -21.74 16.80
N SER A 240 16.39 -22.61 16.06
CA SER A 240 17.86 -22.69 16.07
C SER A 240 18.51 -21.63 15.18
N ASP A 241 18.02 -21.44 13.95
CA ASP A 241 18.51 -20.43 13.01
C ASP A 241 17.36 -19.89 12.13
N ASP A 242 16.27 -19.53 12.75
CA ASP A 242 15.06 -19.03 12.07
C ASP A 242 15.35 -17.86 11.13
N HIS A 243 16.33 -17.02 11.46
CA HIS A 243 16.70 -15.89 10.62
C HIS A 243 17.31 -16.34 9.28
N LYS A 244 18.14 -17.37 9.30
CA LYS A 244 18.74 -17.94 8.09
C LYS A 244 17.64 -18.57 7.21
N VAL A 245 16.76 -19.37 7.81
CA VAL A 245 15.63 -19.99 7.10
C VAL A 245 14.75 -18.93 6.43
N ARG A 246 14.39 -17.86 7.13
CA ARG A 246 13.61 -16.74 6.57
C ARG A 246 14.35 -16.04 5.42
N ARG A 247 15.66 -15.85 5.53
CA ARG A 247 16.49 -15.25 4.48
C ARG A 247 16.57 -16.15 3.24
N GLU A 248 16.71 -17.46 3.43
CA GLU A 248 16.65 -18.44 2.34
C GLU A 248 15.29 -18.42 1.64
N ALA A 249 14.20 -18.45 2.39
CA ALA A 249 12.85 -18.30 1.87
C ALA A 249 12.66 -16.98 1.10
N ALA A 250 13.14 -15.85 1.65
CA ALA A 250 13.11 -14.56 0.99
C ALA A 250 13.92 -14.53 -0.33
N SER A 251 14.93 -15.39 -0.47
CA SER A 251 15.80 -15.52 -1.64
C SER A 251 15.25 -16.46 -2.71
N VAL A 252 14.05 -17.02 -2.53
CA VAL A 252 13.41 -17.93 -3.50
C VAL A 252 13.46 -17.36 -4.91
N GLN A 253 13.82 -18.20 -5.88
CA GLN A 253 13.81 -17.78 -7.28
C GLN A 253 12.39 -17.96 -7.86
N PRO A 254 11.85 -16.93 -8.50
CA PRO A 254 10.58 -17.08 -9.21
C PRO A 254 10.76 -18.06 -10.39
N PRO A 255 9.68 -18.73 -10.83
CA PRO A 255 9.74 -19.66 -11.97
C PRO A 255 10.37 -19.05 -13.23
N ASN A 256 10.14 -17.76 -13.48
CA ASN A 256 10.79 -17.02 -14.55
C ASN A 256 11.54 -15.80 -13.99
N ARG A 257 12.71 -15.51 -14.55
CA ARG A 257 13.59 -14.41 -14.08
C ARG A 257 12.93 -13.02 -14.10
N ASN A 258 11.90 -12.81 -14.91
CA ASN A 258 11.19 -11.53 -15.03
C ASN A 258 10.00 -11.40 -14.07
N GLU A 259 9.66 -12.45 -13.34
CA GLU A 259 8.57 -12.46 -12.39
C GLU A 259 8.95 -11.77 -11.09
N SER A 260 7.92 -11.27 -10.41
CA SER A 260 8.05 -10.50 -9.18
C SER A 260 7.84 -11.36 -7.94
N VAL A 261 8.44 -10.95 -6.84
CA VAL A 261 8.33 -11.60 -5.52
C VAL A 261 7.91 -10.56 -4.50
N ILE A 262 6.83 -10.82 -3.77
CA ILE A 262 6.45 -10.07 -2.57
C ILE A 262 6.85 -10.87 -1.34
N ILE A 263 7.61 -10.25 -0.44
CA ILE A 263 8.05 -10.81 0.83
C ILE A 263 7.32 -10.07 1.94
N ILE A 264 6.51 -10.80 2.69
CA ILE A 264 5.75 -10.26 3.82
C ILE A 264 6.55 -10.53 5.10
N GLY A 265 7.09 -9.45 5.67
CA GLY A 265 7.83 -9.45 6.91
C GLY A 265 6.97 -9.12 8.13
N ASP A 266 7.61 -9.02 9.29
CA ASP A 266 6.97 -8.68 10.55
C ASP A 266 6.29 -7.30 10.48
N SER A 267 4.98 -7.26 10.67
CA SER A 267 4.18 -6.03 10.60
C SER A 267 4.46 -5.05 11.76
N LYS A 268 5.00 -5.55 12.88
CA LYS A 268 5.30 -4.75 14.08
C LYS A 268 6.73 -4.23 14.08
N ASN A 269 7.62 -4.79 13.24
CA ASN A 269 9.03 -4.45 13.23
C ASN A 269 9.54 -4.04 11.83
N PRO A 270 9.38 -2.76 11.43
CA PRO A 270 9.89 -2.27 10.14
C PRO A 270 11.41 -2.46 9.95
N LYS A 271 12.20 -2.42 11.04
CA LYS A 271 13.66 -2.66 10.97
C LYS A 271 13.97 -4.09 10.55
N SER A 272 13.18 -5.08 10.99
CA SER A 272 13.31 -6.46 10.53
C SER A 272 13.05 -6.58 9.03
N GLN A 273 12.05 -5.87 8.49
CA GLN A 273 11.77 -5.83 7.05
C GLN A 273 12.95 -5.20 6.27
N GLN A 274 13.50 -4.10 6.77
CA GLN A 274 14.67 -3.44 6.19
C GLN A 274 15.90 -4.35 6.20
N LEU A 275 16.12 -5.08 7.29
CA LEU A 275 17.21 -6.06 7.41
C LEU A 275 17.06 -7.19 6.38
N ILE A 276 15.90 -7.79 6.26
CA ILE A 276 15.62 -8.81 5.22
C ILE A 276 15.86 -8.24 3.82
N ALA A 277 15.39 -7.03 3.53
CA ALA A 277 15.61 -6.39 2.23
C ALA A 277 17.10 -6.13 1.97
N SER A 278 17.86 -5.69 2.98
CA SER A 278 19.29 -5.44 2.86
C SER A 278 20.10 -6.73 2.60
N GLN A 279 19.67 -7.87 3.15
CA GLN A 279 20.33 -9.16 3.05
C GLN A 279 19.86 -10.01 1.86
N THR A 280 18.74 -9.65 1.22
CA THR A 280 18.18 -10.41 0.10
C THR A 280 18.55 -9.76 -1.23
N PRO A 281 19.27 -10.45 -2.14
CA PRO A 281 19.69 -9.88 -3.42
C PRO A 281 18.52 -9.32 -4.25
N GLY A 282 18.66 -8.08 -4.71
CA GLY A 282 17.64 -7.41 -5.53
C GLY A 282 16.37 -6.98 -4.80
N ALA A 283 16.29 -7.19 -3.48
CA ALA A 283 15.12 -6.78 -2.71
C ALA A 283 15.14 -5.28 -2.36
N ILE A 284 13.96 -4.68 -2.37
CA ILE A 284 13.70 -3.32 -1.91
C ILE A 284 12.56 -3.31 -0.91
N THR A 285 12.52 -2.34 -0.01
CA THR A 285 11.39 -2.16 0.91
C THR A 285 10.25 -1.36 0.29
N VAL A 286 9.03 -1.69 0.67
CA VAL A 286 7.89 -0.78 0.55
C VAL A 286 7.85 0.10 1.78
N GLU A 287 8.01 1.39 1.59
CA GLU A 287 8.00 2.33 2.71
C GLU A 287 6.58 2.73 3.10
N ALA A 288 6.38 2.99 4.39
CA ALA A 288 5.17 3.62 4.87
C ALA A 288 5.06 5.04 4.30
N VAL A 289 3.83 5.48 4.04
CA VAL A 289 3.58 6.78 3.38
C VAL A 289 4.05 8.00 4.18
N ASP A 290 4.27 7.84 5.48
CA ASP A 290 4.71 8.91 6.38
C ASP A 290 6.21 9.24 6.31
N PHE A 291 7.03 8.38 5.68
CA PHE A 291 8.47 8.56 5.52
C PHE A 291 9.18 8.97 6.82
N LYS A 292 8.82 8.32 7.96
CA LYS A 292 9.29 8.71 9.31
C LYS A 292 10.79 8.94 9.38
N ASP A 293 11.59 8.04 8.80
CA ASP A 293 13.05 8.13 8.86
C ASP A 293 13.57 9.35 8.10
N LEU A 294 13.00 9.67 6.93
CA LEU A 294 13.34 10.89 6.19
C LEU A 294 12.94 12.14 6.96
N ILE A 295 11.72 12.17 7.50
CA ILE A 295 11.23 13.33 8.28
C ILE A 295 12.08 13.53 9.54
N SER A 296 12.45 12.44 10.23
CA SER A 296 13.32 12.51 11.41
C SER A 296 14.71 13.03 11.04
N PHE A 297 15.33 12.49 9.99
CA PHE A 297 16.61 12.97 9.47
C PHE A 297 16.53 14.46 9.11
N ALA A 298 15.55 14.85 8.31
CA ALA A 298 15.41 16.23 7.84
C ALA A 298 15.15 17.25 8.97
N ARG A 299 14.56 16.81 10.08
CA ARG A 299 14.32 17.66 11.26
C ARG A 299 15.60 17.91 12.06
N SER A 300 16.48 16.91 12.15
CA SER A 300 17.70 16.98 12.97
C SER A 300 18.93 17.40 12.19
N PHE A 301 18.91 17.32 10.86
CA PHE A 301 20.06 17.59 10.02
C PHE A 301 20.30 19.08 9.85
N ASP A 302 21.45 19.53 10.35
CA ASP A 302 22.02 20.84 10.07
C ASP A 302 23.29 20.66 9.23
N VAL A 303 23.27 21.23 8.03
CA VAL A 303 24.36 21.10 7.06
C VAL A 303 25.68 21.72 7.57
N HIS A 304 25.62 22.67 8.51
CA HIS A 304 26.77 23.35 9.11
C HIS A 304 27.22 22.72 10.45
N ALA A 305 26.51 21.71 10.95
CA ALA A 305 26.89 21.02 12.17
C ALA A 305 28.23 20.28 11.99
N GLY A 306 29.06 20.25 13.03
CA GLY A 306 30.36 19.58 12.98
C GLY A 306 30.31 18.08 12.71
N ASP A 307 29.16 17.42 12.96
CA ASP A 307 28.91 16.00 12.71
C ASP A 307 28.05 15.75 11.45
N ALA A 308 27.74 16.78 10.65
CA ALA A 308 26.86 16.68 9.49
C ALA A 308 27.29 15.57 8.50
N ILE A 309 28.60 15.42 8.24
CA ILE A 309 29.11 14.36 7.38
C ILE A 309 28.82 12.96 7.95
N SER A 310 28.92 12.81 9.29
CA SER A 310 28.57 11.55 9.96
C SER A 310 27.09 11.25 9.84
N GLN A 311 26.24 12.27 9.99
CA GLN A 311 24.79 12.13 9.83
C GLN A 311 24.42 11.67 8.41
N ILE A 312 25.01 12.28 7.36
CA ILE A 312 24.78 11.91 5.96
C ILE A 312 25.27 10.48 5.69
N ALA A 313 26.49 10.14 6.09
CA ALA A 313 27.07 8.82 5.86
C ALA A 313 26.25 7.71 6.53
N ASN A 314 25.85 7.90 7.78
CA ASN A 314 25.01 6.96 8.54
C ASN A 314 23.59 6.85 7.96
N PHE A 315 22.99 7.96 7.54
CA PHE A 315 21.70 7.93 6.86
C PHE A 315 21.80 7.18 5.54
N GLY A 316 22.82 7.45 4.71
CA GLY A 316 23.11 6.70 3.49
C GLY A 316 23.26 5.19 3.75
N GLN A 317 24.02 4.80 4.79
CA GLN A 317 24.17 3.40 5.18
C GLN A 317 22.86 2.74 5.61
N SER A 318 21.93 3.47 6.20
CA SER A 318 20.60 2.94 6.54
C SER A 318 19.71 2.66 5.31
N LEU A 319 20.07 3.17 4.14
CA LEU A 319 19.34 3.05 2.88
C LEU A 319 20.00 2.10 1.89
N MET A 320 21.30 1.85 2.05
CA MET A 320 22.17 1.11 1.11
C MET A 320 22.94 0.00 1.83
N THR A 321 23.09 -1.14 1.18
CA THR A 321 23.98 -2.21 1.67
C THR A 321 25.42 -1.90 1.27
N ASN A 322 26.37 -2.32 2.10
CA ASN A 322 27.81 -2.17 1.84
C ASN A 322 28.26 -0.71 1.63
N ALA A 323 27.51 0.27 2.13
CA ALA A 323 27.80 1.68 1.94
C ALA A 323 29.07 2.17 2.68
N GLY A 324 29.52 1.43 3.70
CA GLY A 324 30.83 1.64 4.34
C GLY A 324 30.98 2.98 5.07
N ALA A 325 29.95 3.49 5.74
CA ALA A 325 30.00 4.79 6.41
C ALA A 325 31.17 4.93 7.39
N ASP A 326 31.40 3.93 8.25
CA ASP A 326 32.52 3.95 9.20
C ASP A 326 33.88 4.03 8.52
N HIS A 327 34.04 3.31 7.40
CA HIS A 327 35.27 3.36 6.61
C HIS A 327 35.43 4.75 5.99
N LEU A 328 34.41 5.31 5.39
CA LEU A 328 34.43 6.66 4.82
C LEU A 328 34.84 7.70 5.87
N LEU A 329 34.22 7.68 7.06
CA LEU A 329 34.51 8.63 8.13
C LEU A 329 35.96 8.52 8.63
N LYS A 330 36.51 7.31 8.77
CA LYS A 330 37.92 7.09 9.11
C LYS A 330 38.88 7.64 8.02
N ARG A 331 38.51 7.46 6.75
CA ARG A 331 39.33 7.96 5.62
C ARG A 331 39.30 9.49 5.57
N ILE A 332 38.16 10.13 5.75
CA ILE A 332 38.05 11.60 5.81
C ILE A 332 38.95 12.17 6.94
N ALA A 333 38.86 11.57 8.12
CA ALA A 333 39.70 11.97 9.26
C ALA A 333 41.20 11.82 8.96
N SER A 334 41.58 10.73 8.29
CA SER A 334 42.99 10.49 7.88
C SER A 334 43.47 11.51 6.86
N HIS A 335 42.64 11.91 5.91
CA HIS A 335 42.98 12.97 4.94
C HIS A 335 43.07 14.35 5.63
N GLY A 336 42.13 14.69 6.51
CA GLY A 336 42.15 15.93 7.27
C GLY A 336 43.43 16.08 8.14
N ASN A 337 43.84 14.98 8.75
CA ASN A 337 45.06 14.92 9.56
C ASN A 337 46.39 14.75 8.73
N LYS A 338 46.29 14.70 7.39
CA LYS A 338 47.39 14.47 6.48
C LYS A 338 48.18 13.16 6.74
N THR A 339 47.51 12.16 7.29
CA THR A 339 48.10 10.83 7.57
C THR A 339 47.79 9.79 6.48
N SER A 340 46.93 10.13 5.52
CA SER A 340 46.61 9.26 4.39
C SER A 340 47.79 9.14 3.42
N ARG A 341 48.10 7.89 3.02
CA ARG A 341 49.16 7.59 2.04
C ARG A 341 48.65 7.42 0.61
N THR A 342 47.35 7.36 0.43
CA THR A 342 46.66 7.18 -0.87
C THR A 342 45.82 8.38 -1.20
N ALA A 343 45.72 8.69 -2.49
CA ALA A 343 44.78 9.74 -2.95
C ALA A 343 43.31 9.42 -2.57
N PRO A 344 42.49 10.41 -2.36
CA PRO A 344 41.08 10.20 -2.06
C PRO A 344 40.36 9.59 -3.29
N THR A 345 39.44 8.68 -3.03
CA THR A 345 38.47 8.20 -4.04
C THR A 345 37.44 9.29 -4.36
N GLU A 346 36.63 9.10 -5.42
CA GLU A 346 35.55 10.06 -5.77
C GLU A 346 34.59 10.29 -4.60
N LEU A 347 34.20 9.24 -3.88
CA LEU A 347 33.38 9.35 -2.68
C LEU A 347 34.10 10.13 -1.55
N GLU A 348 35.37 9.79 -1.27
CA GLU A 348 36.17 10.48 -0.25
C GLU A 348 36.34 11.96 -0.62
N GLN A 349 36.57 12.26 -1.92
CA GLN A 349 36.69 13.63 -2.40
C GLN A 349 35.37 14.42 -2.23
N SER A 350 34.22 13.83 -2.59
CA SER A 350 32.92 14.45 -2.38
C SER A 350 32.66 14.74 -0.90
N ALA A 351 33.03 13.81 -0.02
CA ALA A 351 32.89 14.00 1.41
C ALA A 351 33.86 15.08 1.97
N LEU A 352 35.11 15.15 1.48
CA LEU A 352 36.07 16.23 1.83
C LEU A 352 35.58 17.58 1.34
N ASN A 353 35.00 17.67 0.14
CA ASN A 353 34.38 18.87 -0.41
C ASN A 353 33.20 19.34 0.46
N PHE A 354 32.37 18.38 0.92
CA PHE A 354 31.30 18.70 1.86
C PHE A 354 31.82 19.26 3.18
N VAL A 355 32.87 18.67 3.75
CA VAL A 355 33.47 19.16 5.02
C VAL A 355 34.09 20.56 4.85
N SER A 356 34.72 20.83 3.71
CA SER A 356 35.36 22.13 3.43
C SER A 356 34.38 23.25 3.04
N SER A 357 33.28 22.89 2.37
CA SER A 357 32.23 23.81 1.91
C SER A 357 30.85 23.17 2.09
N PRO A 358 30.31 23.16 3.33
CA PRO A 358 29.06 22.53 3.64
C PRO A 358 27.89 23.14 2.86
N SER A 359 27.14 22.31 2.13
CA SER A 359 25.93 22.71 1.41
C SER A 359 25.02 21.51 1.16
N HIS A 360 23.72 21.75 0.94
CA HIS A 360 22.78 20.71 0.58
C HIS A 360 23.16 20.03 -0.75
N ALA A 361 23.73 20.76 -1.70
CA ALA A 361 24.22 20.19 -2.96
C ALA A 361 25.39 19.22 -2.72
N ALA A 362 26.38 19.61 -1.90
CA ALA A 362 27.48 18.73 -1.54
C ALA A 362 27.00 17.49 -0.76
N ALA A 363 25.96 17.61 0.08
CA ALA A 363 25.32 16.47 0.74
C ALA A 363 24.70 15.48 -0.28
N VAL A 364 24.08 15.98 -1.34
CA VAL A 364 23.59 15.16 -2.45
C VAL A 364 24.73 14.41 -3.13
N ASP A 365 25.84 15.09 -3.41
CA ASP A 365 27.00 14.48 -4.08
C ASP A 365 27.55 13.30 -3.26
N VAL A 366 27.65 13.46 -1.92
CA VAL A 366 28.07 12.36 -1.04
C VAL A 366 27.11 11.15 -1.18
N LEU A 367 25.80 11.34 -1.10
CA LEU A 367 24.83 10.24 -1.21
C LEU A 367 24.85 9.59 -2.61
N VAL A 368 25.05 10.37 -3.66
CA VAL A 368 25.16 9.87 -5.04
C VAL A 368 26.42 9.04 -5.21
N GLU A 369 27.59 9.53 -4.73
CA GLU A 369 28.83 8.82 -4.82
C GLU A 369 28.85 7.54 -3.94
N MET A 370 28.22 7.57 -2.76
CA MET A 370 27.98 6.34 -1.97
C MET A 370 27.23 5.27 -2.79
N ASN A 371 26.21 5.67 -3.52
CA ASN A 371 25.41 4.73 -4.33
C ASN A 371 26.17 4.17 -5.55
N LYS A 372 27.19 4.88 -6.05
CA LYS A 372 28.02 4.44 -7.19
C LYS A 372 29.10 3.43 -6.80
N GLN A 373 29.38 3.26 -5.51
CA GLN A 373 30.46 2.37 -5.07
C GLN A 373 30.19 0.91 -5.48
N ALA A 374 31.24 0.21 -5.88
CA ALA A 374 31.14 -1.19 -6.27
C ALA A 374 30.57 -2.06 -5.13
N GLY A 375 29.57 -2.86 -5.42
CA GLY A 375 28.91 -3.72 -4.43
C GLY A 375 27.87 -3.02 -3.55
N VAL A 376 27.70 -1.71 -3.67
CA VAL A 376 26.63 -0.99 -2.99
C VAL A 376 25.29 -1.23 -3.71
N ARG A 377 24.24 -1.44 -2.94
CA ARG A 377 22.88 -1.63 -3.44
C ARG A 377 21.87 -0.90 -2.58
N VAL A 378 21.05 -0.10 -3.20
CA VAL A 378 19.95 0.60 -2.52
C VAL A 378 18.82 -0.38 -2.23
N HIS A 379 18.50 -0.60 -0.95
CA HIS A 379 17.37 -1.41 -0.54
C HIS A 379 16.15 -0.56 -0.10
N ARG A 380 16.34 0.77 0.08
CA ARG A 380 15.28 1.74 0.40
C ARG A 380 15.21 2.88 -0.62
N PRO A 381 14.92 2.59 -1.89
CA PRO A 381 15.04 3.56 -2.99
C PRO A 381 14.06 4.74 -2.87
N ALA A 382 12.87 4.53 -2.29
CA ALA A 382 11.88 5.59 -2.12
C ALA A 382 12.39 6.70 -1.18
N ILE A 383 13.00 6.29 -0.05
CA ILE A 383 13.56 7.24 0.93
C ILE A 383 14.77 7.96 0.35
N LEU A 384 15.69 7.24 -0.30
CA LEU A 384 16.87 7.85 -0.93
C LEU A 384 16.47 8.89 -1.98
N THR A 385 15.55 8.53 -2.88
CA THR A 385 15.08 9.43 -3.92
C THR A 385 14.40 10.67 -3.34
N ALA A 386 13.58 10.49 -2.31
CA ALA A 386 12.90 11.61 -1.64
C ALA A 386 13.90 12.51 -0.90
N CYS A 387 14.91 11.93 -0.24
CA CYS A 387 15.98 12.69 0.45
C CYS A 387 16.78 13.54 -0.55
N ILE A 388 17.26 12.94 -1.65
CA ILE A 388 18.01 13.66 -2.69
C ILE A 388 17.19 14.80 -3.28
N LYS A 389 15.89 14.57 -3.53
CA LYS A 389 15.01 15.64 -4.04
C LYS A 389 14.81 16.77 -3.01
N ALA A 390 14.58 16.44 -1.75
CA ALA A 390 14.43 17.43 -0.69
C ALA A 390 15.69 18.28 -0.51
N LEU A 391 16.87 17.67 -0.50
CA LEU A 391 18.15 18.36 -0.43
C LEU A 391 18.39 19.28 -1.64
N ARG A 392 18.01 18.86 -2.86
CA ARG A 392 18.12 19.69 -4.07
C ARG A 392 17.19 20.90 -4.04
N GLU A 393 15.97 20.73 -3.54
CA GLU A 393 15.04 21.85 -3.37
C GLU A 393 15.62 22.91 -2.43
N CYS A 394 16.22 22.52 -1.30
CA CYS A 394 16.87 23.43 -0.38
C CYS A 394 18.08 24.16 -1.01
N GLY A 395 18.84 23.47 -1.85
CA GLY A 395 20.01 24.05 -2.53
C GLY A 395 19.67 25.11 -3.60
N SER A 396 18.47 25.01 -4.20
CA SER A 396 18.07 25.89 -5.31
C SER A 396 17.32 27.15 -4.87
N SER A 397 16.67 27.17 -3.72
CA SER A 397 15.77 28.25 -3.28
C SER A 397 16.26 29.09 -2.10
N GLY A 398 17.39 28.73 -1.48
CA GLY A 398 18.08 29.55 -0.43
C GLY A 398 17.34 29.76 0.90
N GLU A 399 16.03 29.57 0.94
CA GLU A 399 15.18 29.87 2.11
C GLU A 399 14.36 28.69 2.65
N GLN A 400 14.41 27.52 2.00
CA GLN A 400 13.57 26.39 2.44
C GLN A 400 14.29 25.50 3.44
N ASN A 401 13.62 25.26 4.58
CA ASN A 401 14.03 24.27 5.57
C ASN A 401 13.91 22.85 4.98
N LEU A 402 14.93 22.01 5.17
CA LEU A 402 14.95 20.62 4.71
C LEU A 402 13.74 19.81 5.23
N HIS A 403 13.29 20.10 6.43
CA HIS A 403 12.11 19.46 7.01
C HIS A 403 10.84 19.74 6.17
N ASP A 404 10.64 20.99 5.73
CA ASP A 404 9.49 21.35 4.91
C ASP A 404 9.57 20.73 3.51
N ALA A 405 10.77 20.69 2.92
CA ALA A 405 11.01 19.99 1.67
C ALA A 405 10.72 18.48 1.79
N ALA A 406 11.15 17.85 2.88
CA ALA A 406 10.85 16.43 3.15
C ALA A 406 9.35 16.15 3.33
N ILE A 407 8.62 17.08 3.98
CA ILE A 407 7.15 17.01 4.07
C ILE A 407 6.52 17.05 2.67
N ARG A 408 6.96 17.95 1.79
CA ARG A 408 6.45 18.01 0.40
C ARG A 408 6.72 16.71 -0.36
N MET A 409 7.91 16.12 -0.22
CA MET A 409 8.23 14.81 -0.84
C MET A 409 7.31 13.71 -0.32
N ARG A 410 7.01 13.69 0.98
CA ARG A 410 6.06 12.78 1.59
C ARG A 410 4.66 12.91 0.98
N GLU A 411 4.15 14.14 0.85
CA GLU A 411 2.82 14.38 0.26
C GLU A 411 2.78 14.00 -1.23
N GLN A 412 3.83 14.30 -1.99
CA GLN A 412 3.93 13.86 -3.38
C GLN A 412 3.91 12.32 -3.49
N ASN A 413 4.63 11.61 -2.61
CA ASN A 413 4.65 10.15 -2.61
C ASN A 413 3.26 9.53 -2.32
N ARG A 414 2.44 10.19 -1.50
CA ARG A 414 1.04 9.77 -1.26
C ARG A 414 0.19 9.75 -2.53
N MET A 415 0.49 10.64 -3.48
CA MET A 415 -0.25 10.78 -4.74
C MET A 415 0.19 9.79 -5.82
N VAL A 416 1.46 9.38 -5.82
CA VAL A 416 2.07 8.60 -6.92
C VAL A 416 1.75 7.10 -6.85
N GLY A 417 1.37 6.60 -5.67
CA GLY A 417 1.17 5.17 -5.45
C GLY A 417 2.48 4.38 -5.31
N ARG A 418 2.37 3.13 -4.88
CA ARG A 418 3.53 2.26 -4.63
C ARG A 418 3.95 1.55 -5.91
N ARG A 419 5.25 1.56 -6.21
CA ARG A 419 5.83 0.77 -7.30
C ARG A 419 6.43 -0.51 -6.74
N LEU A 420 6.09 -1.63 -7.33
CA LEU A 420 6.75 -2.91 -7.05
C LEU A 420 8.13 -2.93 -7.72
N GLY A 421 9.15 -3.30 -6.95
CA GLY A 421 10.39 -3.82 -7.49
C GLY A 421 10.23 -5.29 -7.91
N ARG A 422 11.25 -5.85 -8.54
CA ARG A 422 11.26 -7.30 -8.86
C ARG A 422 11.16 -8.16 -7.61
N ARG A 423 11.69 -7.71 -6.50
CA ARG A 423 11.62 -8.34 -5.19
C ARG A 423 11.32 -7.24 -4.16
N THR A 424 10.20 -7.36 -3.48
CA THR A 424 9.65 -6.28 -2.63
C THR A 424 9.36 -6.82 -1.25
N VAL A 425 9.87 -6.16 -0.21
CA VAL A 425 9.64 -6.50 1.20
C VAL A 425 8.73 -5.47 1.85
N GLY A 426 7.72 -5.93 2.56
CA GLY A 426 6.83 -5.04 3.33
C GLY A 426 5.98 -5.80 4.35
N SER A 427 5.23 -5.08 5.17
CA SER A 427 4.19 -5.68 6.01
C SER A 427 2.96 -6.02 5.16
N THR A 428 2.07 -6.85 5.69
CA THR A 428 0.77 -7.17 5.05
C THR A 428 0.02 -5.92 4.63
N LEU A 429 -0.01 -4.91 5.51
CA LEU A 429 -0.64 -3.62 5.26
C LEU A 429 0.00 -2.86 4.09
N LEU A 430 1.32 -2.86 4.02
CA LEU A 430 2.06 -2.13 2.98
C LEU A 430 1.93 -2.79 1.61
N VAL A 431 1.76 -4.10 1.55
CA VAL A 431 1.61 -4.85 0.29
C VAL A 431 0.15 -5.14 -0.08
N LYS A 432 -0.83 -4.74 0.74
CA LYS A 432 -2.25 -4.85 0.37
C LYS A 432 -2.52 -4.10 -0.93
N GLY A 433 -3.25 -4.76 -1.84
CA GLY A 433 -3.53 -4.23 -3.19
C GLY A 433 -2.40 -4.42 -4.19
N LEU A 434 -1.21 -4.91 -3.78
CA LEU A 434 -0.12 -5.31 -4.66
C LEU A 434 -0.22 -6.82 -4.95
N GLU A 435 0.24 -7.23 -6.11
CA GLU A 435 0.22 -8.63 -6.57
C GLU A 435 1.57 -8.99 -7.20
N ALA A 436 2.00 -10.23 -7.01
CA ALA A 436 3.22 -10.76 -7.60
C ALA A 436 3.00 -12.22 -8.06
N GLU A 437 3.94 -12.78 -8.78
CA GLU A 437 3.90 -14.20 -9.12
C GLU A 437 4.21 -15.08 -7.90
N VAL A 438 5.09 -14.61 -7.01
CA VAL A 438 5.50 -15.33 -5.80
C VAL A 438 5.20 -14.49 -4.57
N ALA A 439 4.57 -15.10 -3.56
CA ALA A 439 4.45 -14.52 -2.22
C ALA A 439 5.28 -15.35 -1.22
N VAL A 440 6.01 -14.65 -0.35
CA VAL A 440 6.77 -15.24 0.75
C VAL A 440 6.27 -14.65 2.05
N VAL A 441 5.77 -15.47 2.96
CA VAL A 441 5.27 -15.06 4.27
C VAL A 441 6.23 -15.54 5.35
N LEU A 442 7.00 -14.63 5.94
CA LEU A 442 8.10 -14.95 6.85
C LEU A 442 7.66 -15.30 8.28
N HIS A 443 6.41 -14.97 8.64
CA HIS A 443 5.87 -15.11 10.00
C HIS A 443 4.43 -15.62 9.97
N ALA A 444 4.14 -16.70 9.21
CA ALA A 444 2.78 -17.15 8.96
C ALA A 444 2.00 -17.50 10.24
N CYS A 445 2.63 -18.09 11.24
CA CYS A 445 1.99 -18.47 12.51
C CYS A 445 1.76 -17.30 13.49
N GLU A 446 2.24 -16.11 13.17
CA GLU A 446 2.12 -14.91 14.01
C GLU A 446 1.04 -13.93 13.51
N LEU A 447 0.46 -14.21 12.33
CA LEU A 447 -0.57 -13.39 11.70
C LEU A 447 -1.97 -13.82 12.18
N ASP A 448 -2.84 -12.84 12.39
CA ASP A 448 -4.28 -13.08 12.54
C ASP A 448 -4.92 -13.53 11.22
N ALA A 449 -6.17 -13.99 11.24
CA ALA A 449 -6.85 -14.54 10.09
C ALA A 449 -6.92 -13.58 8.89
N PRO A 450 -7.30 -12.29 9.03
CA PRO A 450 -7.30 -11.34 7.91
C PRO A 450 -5.90 -11.07 7.34
N ASN A 451 -4.90 -10.85 8.21
CA ASN A 451 -3.53 -10.60 7.74
C ASN A 451 -2.93 -11.82 7.05
N LEU A 452 -3.18 -13.02 7.57
CA LEU A 452 -2.73 -14.27 6.94
C LEU A 452 -3.36 -14.44 5.56
N TYR A 453 -4.68 -14.28 5.45
CA TYR A 453 -5.38 -14.40 4.17
C TYR A 453 -4.87 -13.38 3.14
N VAL A 454 -4.74 -12.12 3.54
CA VAL A 454 -4.18 -11.09 2.66
C VAL A 454 -2.76 -11.45 2.23
N ALA A 455 -1.90 -11.89 3.15
CA ALA A 455 -0.52 -12.29 2.85
C ALA A 455 -0.46 -13.46 1.85
N MET A 456 -1.19 -14.55 2.12
CA MET A 456 -1.21 -15.75 1.28
C MET A 456 -1.74 -15.47 -0.13
N THR A 457 -2.67 -14.54 -0.28
CA THR A 457 -3.28 -14.19 -1.57
C THR A 457 -2.49 -13.19 -2.41
N ARG A 458 -1.26 -12.82 -2.03
CA ARG A 458 -0.43 -11.89 -2.85
C ARG A 458 0.26 -12.57 -4.02
N GLY A 459 0.53 -13.89 -3.93
CA GLY A 459 1.16 -14.67 -4.97
C GLY A 459 0.15 -15.29 -5.93
N SER A 460 0.46 -15.26 -7.22
CA SER A 460 -0.39 -15.88 -8.25
C SER A 460 0.09 -17.27 -8.69
N LYS A 461 1.37 -17.63 -8.46
CA LYS A 461 1.96 -18.90 -8.91
C LYS A 461 2.54 -19.74 -7.80
N LEU A 462 3.21 -19.11 -6.85
CA LEU A 462 3.94 -19.80 -5.77
C LEU A 462 3.70 -19.06 -4.45
N LEU A 463 3.44 -19.83 -3.40
CA LEU A 463 3.35 -19.35 -2.03
C LEU A 463 4.42 -20.04 -1.18
N VAL A 464 5.26 -19.27 -0.52
CA VAL A 464 6.28 -19.77 0.42
C VAL A 464 5.91 -19.31 1.82
N LEU A 465 5.82 -20.22 2.75
CA LEU A 465 5.42 -19.96 4.13
C LEU A 465 6.56 -20.36 5.08
N CYS A 466 6.95 -19.47 5.97
CA CYS A 466 7.78 -19.78 7.14
C CYS A 466 6.89 -19.87 8.37
N SER A 467 6.87 -21.02 9.03
CA SER A 467 6.02 -21.27 10.21
C SER A 467 6.71 -22.20 11.20
N LYS A 468 6.43 -22.03 12.49
CA LYS A 468 6.84 -22.96 13.55
C LYS A 468 5.98 -24.24 13.55
N ASN A 469 4.78 -24.18 12.98
CA ASN A 469 3.80 -25.26 12.99
C ASN A 469 3.37 -25.61 11.57
N VAL A 470 3.09 -26.89 11.35
CA VAL A 470 2.49 -27.39 10.10
C VAL A 470 1.00 -27.07 10.03
N VAL A 471 0.36 -26.91 11.19
CA VAL A 471 -1.04 -26.50 11.30
C VAL A 471 -1.08 -25.05 11.78
N LEU A 472 -1.72 -24.18 11.02
CA LEU A 472 -1.92 -22.78 11.39
C LEU A 472 -3.27 -22.62 12.09
N ASN A 473 -3.25 -21.94 13.24
CA ASN A 473 -4.44 -21.56 14.01
C ASN A 473 -4.44 -20.03 14.21
N PRO A 474 -4.69 -19.25 13.17
CA PRO A 474 -4.76 -17.81 13.28
C PRO A 474 -6.00 -17.41 14.10
N LYS A 475 -5.81 -16.50 15.05
CA LYS A 475 -6.88 -16.00 15.93
C LYS A 475 -7.44 -14.69 15.40
#